data_7e92d7246dede37daa7d6e62f720d632
#
_entry.id   7e92d7246dede37daa7d6e62f720d632
#
_cell.length_a   1.000
_cell.length_b   1.000
_cell.length_c   1.000
_cell.angle_alpha   90.00
_cell.angle_beta   90.00
_cell.angle_gamma   90.00
#
_symmetry.space_group_name_H-M   'P 1'
#
loop_
_entity.id
_entity.type
_entity.pdbx_description
1 polymer ?
#
loop_
_entity_poly.entity_id
_entity_poly.type
_entity_poly.pdbx_seq_one_letter_code
_entity_poly.pdbx_strand_id
1 'polypeptide(L)'
;MDACVAMLRQVHAQDGYPLIWPASPAGWLGGGGQAAAWVADDAGSISGHVALARPHAGEAASAWAGALSARVDDLLCVSLLFVAPQQRGHGIGTLLLSTALGAVRARGARAALEVVSLNLHAVALYRAQGWQEIGSVSYDWLPEGAQSLLFVPPSS
;
A
#
# COMPACT_ATOMS: atom_id res chain seq x y z
N MET A 1 16.14 7.87 -3.45
CA MET A 1 14.93 8.07 -4.30
C MET A 1 15.07 7.48 -5.69
N ASP A 2 16.21 7.68 -6.36
CA ASP A 2 16.43 7.15 -7.72
C ASP A 2 16.37 5.63 -7.78
N ALA A 3 16.92 4.94 -6.77
CA ALA A 3 16.86 3.49 -6.68
C ALA A 3 15.42 2.98 -6.53
N CYS A 4 14.59 3.70 -5.78
CA CYS A 4 13.16 3.37 -5.64
C CYS A 4 12.41 3.57 -6.94
N VAL A 5 12.70 4.65 -7.67
CA VAL A 5 12.08 4.91 -8.98
C VAL A 5 12.49 3.81 -9.98
N ALA A 6 13.77 3.44 -9.99
CA ALA A 6 14.25 2.38 -10.87
C ALA A 6 13.56 1.04 -10.57
N MET A 7 13.39 0.71 -9.31
CA MET A 7 12.68 -0.50 -8.88
C MET A 7 11.19 -0.42 -9.26
N LEU A 8 10.56 0.74 -9.08
CA LEU A 8 9.17 0.95 -9.47
C LEU A 8 8.97 0.73 -10.98
N ARG A 9 9.93 1.16 -11.81
CA ARG A 9 9.90 0.89 -13.27
C ARG A 9 9.88 -0.60 -13.57
N GLN A 10 10.68 -1.37 -12.85
CA GLN A 10 10.72 -2.83 -13.01
C GLN A 10 9.38 -3.46 -12.64
N VAL A 11 8.79 -3.02 -11.54
CA VAL A 11 7.48 -3.49 -11.09
C VAL A 11 6.41 -3.13 -12.10
N HIS A 12 6.44 -1.91 -12.62
CA HIS A 12 5.49 -1.45 -13.64
C HIS A 12 5.59 -2.28 -14.92
N ALA A 13 6.79 -2.55 -15.39
CA ALA A 13 7.02 -3.35 -16.59
C ALA A 13 6.55 -4.80 -16.41
N GLN A 14 6.73 -5.37 -15.22
CA GLN A 14 6.38 -6.77 -14.93
C GLN A 14 4.90 -6.95 -14.62
N ASP A 15 4.33 -6.08 -13.80
CA ASP A 15 2.99 -6.27 -13.21
C ASP A 15 1.99 -5.20 -13.58
N GLY A 16 2.41 -4.10 -14.21
CA GLY A 16 1.54 -2.97 -14.49
C GLY A 16 1.23 -2.10 -13.26
N TYR A 17 2.01 -2.19 -12.20
CA TYR A 17 1.86 -1.34 -11.01
C TYR A 17 2.94 -0.24 -10.98
N PRO A 18 2.59 1.03 -10.75
CA PRO A 18 1.22 1.53 -10.63
C PRO A 18 0.47 1.44 -11.96
N LEU A 19 -0.84 1.41 -11.89
CA LEU A 19 -1.68 1.25 -13.08
C LEU A 19 -1.43 2.35 -14.12
N ILE A 20 -1.26 3.58 -13.62
CA ILE A 20 -0.89 4.74 -14.45
C ILE A 20 0.49 5.19 -14.02
N TRP A 21 1.44 5.26 -14.98
CA TRP A 21 2.78 5.73 -14.67
C TRP A 21 2.73 7.22 -14.32
N PRO A 22 3.24 7.62 -13.14
CA PRO A 22 3.16 9.01 -12.69
C PRO A 22 4.07 9.92 -13.51
N ALA A 23 3.62 11.16 -13.74
CA ALA A 23 4.40 12.18 -14.45
C ALA A 23 5.69 12.51 -13.70
N SER A 24 5.65 12.48 -12.36
CA SER A 24 6.82 12.66 -11.50
C SER A 24 6.93 11.47 -10.55
N PRO A 25 7.64 10.39 -10.93
CA PRO A 25 7.73 9.21 -10.09
C PRO A 25 8.30 9.46 -8.70
N ALA A 26 9.35 10.28 -8.60
CA ALA A 26 9.94 10.64 -7.32
C ALA A 26 8.95 11.42 -6.44
N GLY A 27 8.22 12.36 -7.03
CA GLY A 27 7.18 13.11 -6.33
C GLY A 27 6.01 12.23 -5.89
N TRP A 28 5.65 11.25 -6.71
CA TRP A 28 4.60 10.30 -6.38
C TRP A 28 4.99 9.42 -5.18
N LEU A 29 6.24 8.94 -5.15
CA LEU A 29 6.76 8.13 -4.05
C LEU A 29 6.90 8.91 -2.75
N GLY A 30 7.28 10.19 -2.82
CA GLY A 30 7.44 11.05 -1.66
C GLY A 30 6.30 12.04 -1.44
N GLY A 31 5.14 11.83 -2.07
CA GLY A 31 4.05 12.80 -2.17
C GLY A 31 3.41 13.23 -0.87
N GLY A 32 2.54 14.25 -0.98
CA GLY A 32 1.87 14.87 0.14
C GLY A 32 1.02 13.91 0.98
N GLY A 33 0.92 14.18 2.28
CA GLY A 33 0.19 13.34 3.20
C GLY A 33 0.97 12.11 3.67
N GLN A 34 2.17 11.88 3.15
CA GLN A 34 3.01 10.78 3.60
C GLN A 34 3.55 11.05 5.00
N ALA A 35 3.31 10.12 5.93
CA ALA A 35 3.74 10.22 7.31
C ALA A 35 5.08 9.54 7.53
N ALA A 36 5.36 8.46 6.80
CA ALA A 36 6.59 7.69 6.92
C ALA A 36 6.75 6.79 5.70
N ALA A 37 7.98 6.33 5.47
CA ALA A 37 8.26 5.33 4.44
C ALA A 37 9.49 4.51 4.84
N TRP A 38 9.54 3.28 4.36
CA TRP A 38 10.66 2.36 4.59
C TRP A 38 11.03 1.69 3.28
N VAL A 39 12.29 1.32 3.20
CA VAL A 39 12.80 0.50 2.10
C VAL A 39 13.45 -0.76 2.67
N ALA A 40 13.37 -1.84 1.94
CA ALA A 40 14.14 -3.03 2.22
C ALA A 40 15.45 -2.93 1.44
N ASP A 41 16.57 -3.05 2.16
CA ASP A 41 17.91 -2.92 1.59
C ASP A 41 18.63 -4.26 1.76
N ASP A 42 19.13 -4.79 0.65
CA ASP A 42 19.92 -6.01 0.64
C ASP A 42 21.27 -5.70 0.01
N ALA A 43 22.31 -5.61 0.85
CA ALA A 43 23.69 -5.36 0.45
C ALA A 43 23.83 -4.12 -0.46
N GLY A 44 23.14 -3.05 -0.15
CA GLY A 44 23.20 -1.79 -0.89
C GLY A 44 22.20 -1.69 -2.04
N SER A 45 21.42 -2.73 -2.30
CA SER A 45 20.36 -2.73 -3.31
C SER A 45 19.00 -2.62 -2.66
N ILE A 46 18.16 -1.72 -3.17
CA ILE A 46 16.78 -1.57 -2.69
C ILE A 46 15.93 -2.69 -3.30
N SER A 47 15.29 -3.48 -2.45
CA SER A 47 14.47 -4.61 -2.88
C SER A 47 12.98 -4.43 -2.63
N GLY A 48 12.57 -3.43 -1.87
CA GLY A 48 11.16 -3.16 -1.61
C GLY A 48 10.93 -1.80 -0.99
N HIS A 49 9.67 -1.38 -0.97
CA HIS A 49 9.25 -0.08 -0.46
C HIS A 49 7.87 -0.19 0.16
N VAL A 50 7.61 0.58 1.21
CA VAL A 50 6.27 0.76 1.79
C VAL A 50 6.19 2.15 2.41
N ALA A 51 5.01 2.73 2.39
CA ALA A 51 4.76 4.03 2.99
C ALA A 51 3.50 4.00 3.87
N LEU A 52 3.41 4.98 4.75
CA LEU A 52 2.20 5.31 5.49
C LEU A 52 1.77 6.70 5.08
N ALA A 53 0.48 6.86 4.84
CA ALA A 53 -0.09 8.15 4.47
C ALA A 53 -1.45 8.33 5.13
N ARG A 54 -1.83 9.58 5.37
CA ARG A 54 -3.17 9.87 5.85
C ARG A 54 -4.15 9.71 4.69
N PRO A 55 -5.32 9.12 4.94
CA PRO A 55 -6.33 8.97 3.89
C PRO A 55 -6.92 10.32 3.53
N HIS A 56 -7.35 10.46 2.28
CA HIS A 56 -8.19 11.57 1.88
C HIS A 56 -9.61 11.32 2.39
N ALA A 57 -10.31 12.39 2.77
CA ALA A 57 -11.72 12.29 3.11
C ALA A 57 -12.50 11.77 1.91
N GLY A 58 -13.43 10.83 2.14
CA GLY A 58 -14.25 10.25 1.10
C GLY A 58 -14.85 8.92 1.49
N GLU A 59 -15.34 8.20 0.49
CA GLU A 59 -16.05 6.94 0.68
C GLU A 59 -15.18 5.88 1.35
N ALA A 60 -13.92 5.73 0.90
CA ALA A 60 -13.01 4.75 1.48
C ALA A 60 -12.72 5.06 2.95
N ALA A 61 -12.40 6.32 3.26
CA ALA A 61 -12.12 6.73 4.64
C ALA A 61 -13.31 6.47 5.55
N SER A 62 -14.52 6.78 5.09
CA SER A 62 -15.75 6.53 5.86
C SER A 62 -15.99 5.04 6.08
N ALA A 63 -15.71 4.20 5.08
CA ALA A 63 -15.87 2.76 5.20
C ALA A 63 -14.90 2.16 6.22
N TRP A 64 -13.63 2.55 6.19
CA TRP A 64 -12.64 2.09 7.18
C TRP A 64 -13.00 2.55 8.59
N ALA A 65 -13.36 3.82 8.75
CA ALA A 65 -13.74 4.36 10.05
C ALA A 65 -14.92 3.60 10.63
N GLY A 66 -15.93 3.31 9.81
CA GLY A 66 -17.08 2.52 10.25
C GLY A 66 -16.71 1.10 10.65
N ALA A 67 -15.92 0.41 9.82
CA ALA A 67 -15.50 -0.96 10.09
C ALA A 67 -14.63 -1.09 11.35
N LEU A 68 -13.80 -0.09 11.61
CA LEU A 68 -12.86 -0.09 12.75
C LEU A 68 -13.43 0.59 13.99
N SER A 69 -14.63 1.17 13.91
CA SER A 69 -15.21 2.01 14.98
C SER A 69 -14.22 3.09 15.40
N ALA A 70 -13.60 3.75 14.43
CA ALA A 70 -12.58 4.74 14.62
C ALA A 70 -12.97 6.06 13.93
N ARG A 71 -12.21 7.11 14.23
CA ARG A 71 -12.34 8.40 13.53
C ARG A 71 -11.44 8.38 12.30
N VAL A 72 -11.83 9.10 11.26
CA VAL A 72 -11.01 9.25 10.06
C VAL A 72 -9.62 9.81 10.42
N ASP A 73 -9.55 10.73 11.37
CA ASP A 73 -8.29 11.33 11.82
C ASP A 73 -7.34 10.33 12.50
N ASP A 74 -7.86 9.18 12.95
CA ASP A 74 -7.06 8.13 13.59
C ASP A 74 -6.50 7.13 12.58
N LEU A 75 -6.86 7.26 11.30
CA LEU A 75 -6.45 6.31 10.27
C LEU A 75 -5.08 6.66 9.69
N LEU A 76 -4.27 5.63 9.45
CA LEU A 76 -3.07 5.70 8.61
C LEU A 76 -3.14 4.57 7.60
N CYS A 77 -2.98 4.92 6.34
CA CYS A 77 -3.06 3.95 5.26
C CYS A 77 -1.68 3.42 4.90
N VAL A 78 -1.57 2.10 4.81
CA VAL A 78 -0.42 1.45 4.18
C VAL A 78 -0.55 1.67 2.68
N SER A 79 0.47 2.21 2.07
CA SER A 79 0.46 2.54 0.65
C SER A 79 1.83 2.32 0.03
N LEU A 80 1.88 2.36 -1.30
CA LEU A 80 3.12 2.26 -2.07
C LEU A 80 3.96 1.06 -1.66
N LEU A 81 3.31 -0.08 -1.41
CA LEU A 81 3.97 -1.34 -1.08
C LEU A 81 4.29 -2.08 -2.38
N PHE A 82 5.56 -2.25 -2.65
CA PHE A 82 6.01 -3.03 -3.79
C PHE A 82 7.37 -3.64 -3.53
N VAL A 83 7.64 -4.76 -4.18
CA VAL A 83 8.88 -5.53 -4.06
C VAL A 83 9.44 -5.74 -5.45
N ALA A 84 10.77 -5.60 -5.58
CA ALA A 84 11.45 -5.84 -6.85
C ALA A 84 11.09 -7.25 -7.36
N PRO A 85 10.72 -7.40 -8.64
CA PRO A 85 10.22 -8.69 -9.13
C PRO A 85 11.18 -9.86 -8.89
N GLN A 86 12.48 -9.62 -9.04
CA GLN A 86 13.51 -10.66 -8.84
C GLN A 86 13.74 -11.01 -7.37
N GLN A 87 13.19 -10.23 -6.43
CA GLN A 87 13.35 -10.45 -5.00
C GLN A 87 12.10 -11.04 -4.34
N ARG A 88 11.07 -11.34 -5.11
CA ARG A 88 9.84 -11.93 -4.59
C ARG A 88 10.07 -13.37 -4.10
N GLY A 89 9.22 -13.81 -3.18
CA GLY A 89 9.33 -15.14 -2.60
C GLY A 89 10.29 -15.23 -1.42
N HIS A 90 10.86 -14.11 -0.96
CA HIS A 90 11.81 -14.06 0.16
C HIS A 90 11.22 -13.40 1.42
N GLY A 91 9.93 -13.13 1.45
CA GLY A 91 9.28 -12.56 2.62
C GLY A 91 9.44 -11.05 2.79
N ILE A 92 9.96 -10.34 1.80
CA ILE A 92 10.20 -8.90 1.88
C ILE A 92 8.90 -8.13 2.00
N GLY A 93 7.90 -8.46 1.19
CA GLY A 93 6.58 -7.82 1.27
C GLY A 93 5.93 -8.02 2.62
N THR A 94 6.01 -9.21 3.18
CA THR A 94 5.51 -9.52 4.52
C THR A 94 6.23 -8.71 5.58
N LEU A 95 7.55 -8.60 5.49
CA LEU A 95 8.34 -7.82 6.43
C LEU A 95 7.99 -6.33 6.37
N LEU A 96 7.88 -5.78 5.18
CA LEU A 96 7.52 -4.37 4.98
C LEU A 96 6.12 -4.07 5.52
N LEU A 97 5.16 -4.94 5.22
CA LEU A 97 3.79 -4.79 5.71
C LEU A 97 3.74 -4.85 7.24
N SER A 98 4.45 -5.79 7.84
CA SER A 98 4.55 -5.94 9.29
C SER A 98 5.20 -4.73 9.94
N THR A 99 6.25 -4.19 9.33
CA THR A 99 6.93 -2.97 9.81
C THR A 99 5.99 -1.77 9.79
N ALA A 100 5.26 -1.59 8.70
CA ALA A 100 4.29 -0.50 8.57
C ALA A 100 3.17 -0.63 9.60
N LEU A 101 2.61 -1.82 9.77
CA LEU A 101 1.53 -2.05 10.74
C LEU A 101 2.01 -1.80 12.18
N GLY A 102 3.22 -2.25 12.52
CA GLY A 102 3.82 -1.98 13.82
C GLY A 102 4.00 -0.49 14.08
N ALA A 103 4.40 0.28 13.07
CA ALA A 103 4.55 1.73 13.18
C ALA A 103 3.20 2.43 13.36
N VAL A 104 2.14 1.96 12.71
CA VAL A 104 0.78 2.50 12.92
C VAL A 104 0.35 2.29 14.36
N ARG A 105 0.53 1.07 14.87
CA ARG A 105 0.17 0.70 16.25
C ARG A 105 0.97 1.50 17.27
N ALA A 106 2.26 1.70 17.03
CA ALA A 106 3.12 2.48 17.92
C ALA A 106 2.68 3.95 18.02
N ARG A 107 2.01 4.46 16.99
CA ARG A 107 1.46 5.81 16.98
C ARG A 107 0.06 5.91 17.59
N GLY A 108 -0.50 4.80 18.05
CA GLY A 108 -1.87 4.76 18.52
C GLY A 108 -2.92 4.98 17.43
N ALA A 109 -2.52 4.82 16.17
CA ALA A 109 -3.39 4.97 15.02
C ALA A 109 -4.02 3.64 14.62
N ARG A 110 -4.91 3.69 13.63
CA ARG A 110 -5.59 2.51 13.08
C ARG A 110 -5.20 2.37 11.62
N ALA A 111 -4.76 1.17 11.25
CA ALA A 111 -4.30 0.90 9.90
C ALA A 111 -5.45 0.57 8.96
N ALA A 112 -5.28 0.97 7.71
CA ALA A 112 -6.19 0.62 6.62
C ALA A 112 -5.38 0.59 5.33
N LEU A 113 -5.92 0.00 4.29
CA LEU A 113 -5.33 0.10 2.96
C LEU A 113 -6.38 -0.11 1.88
N GLU A 114 -6.08 0.39 0.69
CA GLU A 114 -6.82 0.04 -0.50
C GLU A 114 -5.85 -0.44 -1.58
N VAL A 115 -6.32 -1.32 -2.42
CA VAL A 115 -5.54 -1.90 -3.50
C VAL A 115 -6.44 -2.15 -4.70
N VAL A 116 -5.95 -1.80 -5.88
CA VAL A 116 -6.69 -2.08 -7.12
C VAL A 116 -6.79 -3.60 -7.31
N SER A 117 -7.97 -4.07 -7.64
CA SER A 117 -8.26 -5.51 -7.79
C SER A 117 -7.36 -6.21 -8.81
N LEU A 118 -6.77 -5.46 -9.74
CA LEU A 118 -5.85 -5.99 -10.75
C LEU A 118 -4.45 -6.27 -10.20
N ASN A 119 -4.10 -5.73 -9.05
CA ASN A 119 -2.79 -5.93 -8.40
C ASN A 119 -2.81 -7.26 -7.63
N LEU A 120 -2.73 -8.37 -8.37
CA LEU A 120 -2.93 -9.70 -7.81
C LEU A 120 -1.90 -10.10 -6.76
N HIS A 121 -0.63 -9.68 -6.92
CA HIS A 121 0.42 -9.97 -5.93
C HIS A 121 0.12 -9.31 -4.59
N ALA A 122 -0.27 -8.05 -4.61
CA ALA A 122 -0.59 -7.32 -3.38
C ALA A 122 -1.84 -7.87 -2.71
N VAL A 123 -2.90 -8.13 -3.48
CA VAL A 123 -4.14 -8.71 -2.95
C VAL A 123 -3.86 -10.05 -2.27
N ALA A 124 -3.07 -10.92 -2.91
CA ALA A 124 -2.69 -12.21 -2.34
C ALA A 124 -1.90 -12.04 -1.04
N LEU A 125 -0.96 -11.09 -1.01
CA LEU A 125 -0.18 -10.81 0.20
C LEU A 125 -1.07 -10.38 1.36
N TYR A 126 -1.96 -9.43 1.14
CA TYR A 126 -2.82 -8.92 2.20
C TYR A 126 -3.72 -10.01 2.75
N ARG A 127 -4.34 -10.82 1.87
CA ARG A 127 -5.18 -11.94 2.31
C ARG A 127 -4.38 -12.99 3.07
N ALA A 128 -3.18 -13.33 2.60
CA ALA A 128 -2.31 -14.29 3.27
C ALA A 128 -1.89 -13.83 4.66
N GLN A 129 -1.75 -12.53 4.87
CA GLN A 129 -1.40 -11.94 6.16
C GLN A 129 -2.60 -11.69 7.06
N GLY A 130 -3.79 -12.13 6.67
CA GLY A 130 -4.98 -12.04 7.50
C GLY A 130 -5.75 -10.74 7.41
N TRP A 131 -5.40 -9.85 6.50
CA TRP A 131 -6.16 -8.63 6.28
C TRP A 131 -7.53 -8.98 5.72
N GLN A 132 -8.54 -8.25 6.16
CA GLN A 132 -9.94 -8.51 5.81
C GLN A 132 -10.45 -7.47 4.83
N GLU A 133 -11.02 -7.94 3.74
CA GLU A 133 -11.69 -7.07 2.78
C GLU A 133 -13.06 -6.66 3.35
N ILE A 134 -13.31 -5.35 3.42
CA ILE A 134 -14.56 -4.81 3.98
C ILE A 134 -15.46 -4.19 2.92
N GLY A 135 -14.99 -4.06 1.71
CA GLY A 135 -15.76 -3.48 0.62
C GLY A 135 -14.87 -3.02 -0.51
N SER A 136 -15.43 -2.27 -1.41
CA SER A 136 -14.72 -1.73 -2.56
C SER A 136 -15.29 -0.37 -2.93
N VAL A 137 -14.47 0.43 -3.62
CA VAL A 137 -14.90 1.68 -4.22
C VAL A 137 -14.52 1.69 -5.68
N SER A 138 -15.27 2.44 -6.48
CA SER A 138 -15.02 2.58 -7.90
C SER A 138 -14.53 4.01 -8.17
N TYR A 139 -13.54 4.14 -9.04
CA TYR A 139 -13.03 5.45 -9.45
C TYR A 139 -13.11 5.55 -10.97
N ASP A 140 -13.32 6.76 -11.48
CA ASP A 140 -13.47 7.00 -12.91
C ASP A 140 -12.22 6.61 -13.70
N TRP A 141 -11.04 6.65 -13.07
CA TRP A 141 -9.77 6.32 -13.74
C TRP A 141 -9.48 4.82 -13.79
N LEU A 142 -10.30 3.98 -13.13
CA LEU A 142 -10.12 2.53 -13.16
C LEU A 142 -10.68 1.94 -14.47
N PRO A 143 -10.03 0.89 -15.01
CA PRO A 143 -10.59 0.16 -16.13
C PRO A 143 -11.94 -0.45 -15.77
N GLU A 144 -12.77 -0.67 -16.77
CA GLU A 144 -14.05 -1.34 -16.59
C GLU A 144 -13.84 -2.71 -15.92
N GLY A 145 -14.66 -3.00 -14.91
CA GLY A 145 -14.58 -4.25 -14.16
C GLY A 145 -13.55 -4.26 -13.02
N ALA A 146 -12.68 -3.25 -12.94
CA ALA A 146 -11.73 -3.12 -11.83
C ALA A 146 -12.33 -2.29 -10.72
N GLN A 147 -11.94 -2.60 -9.49
CA GLN A 147 -12.34 -1.88 -8.28
C GLN A 147 -11.15 -1.67 -7.38
N SER A 148 -11.23 -0.69 -6.51
CA SER A 148 -10.28 -0.52 -5.41
C SER A 148 -10.84 -1.24 -4.19
N LEU A 149 -10.15 -2.28 -3.75
CA LEU A 149 -10.57 -3.11 -2.62
C LEU A 149 -10.10 -2.48 -1.31
N LEU A 150 -10.99 -2.46 -0.33
CA LEU A 150 -10.72 -1.85 0.98
C LEU A 150 -10.44 -2.96 2.00
N PHE A 151 -9.31 -2.84 2.70
CA PHE A 151 -8.88 -3.82 3.70
C PHE A 151 -8.64 -3.17 5.04
N VAL A 152 -8.92 -3.93 6.09
CA VAL A 152 -8.52 -3.62 7.47
C VAL A 152 -7.58 -4.71 7.98
N PRO A 153 -6.69 -4.39 8.95
CA PRO A 153 -5.72 -5.37 9.41
C PRO A 153 -6.37 -6.49 10.21
N PRO A 154 -5.65 -7.63 10.36
CA PRO A 154 -6.13 -8.68 11.22
C PRO A 154 -6.24 -8.22 12.66
N SER A 155 -7.17 -8.81 13.38
CA SER A 155 -7.28 -8.58 14.82
C SER A 155 -6.03 -9.08 15.53
N SER A 156 -5.49 -8.28 16.41
CA SER A 156 -4.29 -8.63 17.16
C SER A 156 -4.61 -9.48 18.37
#